data_402ae65b88930bbe7b72d73027b0a872
#
_entry.id   402ae65b88930bbe7b72d73027b0a872
#
_cell.length_a   1.000
_cell.length_b   1.000
_cell.length_c   1.000
_cell.angle_alpha   90.00
_cell.angle_beta   90.00
_cell.angle_gamma   90.00
#
_symmetry.space_group_name_H-M   'P 1'
#
loop_
_entity.id
_entity.type
_entity.pdbx_description
1 polymer ?
#
loop_
_entity_poly.entity_id
_entity_poly.type
_entity_poly.pdbx_seq_one_letter_code
_entity_poly.pdbx_strand_id
1 'polypeptide(L)'
;MSDGLDVIVLDDDPGISQVLKELIETFYSWGEVVCFSKAEKAIDYCLKRDTGVAIFVVDVFLKDMSGFFFLDSIENKFPSVHEDAIMISGKASEDVVDMCLASNVTYLLEKPIKPYALQLAVRSITAKYLNFAKKLLRDPALAQSISSL
;
A
#
# COMPACT_ATOMS: atom_id res chain seq x y z
N MET A 1 -13.75 -4.49 -13.07
CA MET A 1 -13.56 -3.86 -11.77
C MET A 1 -13.33 -4.95 -10.72
N SER A 2 -12.30 -4.80 -9.95
CA SER A 2 -12.00 -5.73 -8.87
C SER A 2 -12.87 -5.44 -7.65
N ASP A 3 -13.48 -6.45 -7.07
CA ASP A 3 -14.23 -6.32 -5.82
C ASP A 3 -13.32 -6.38 -4.59
N GLY A 4 -12.04 -6.57 -4.82
CA GLY A 4 -11.05 -6.68 -3.77
C GLY A 4 -10.20 -5.43 -3.62
N LEU A 5 -9.07 -5.62 -2.99
CA LEU A 5 -8.13 -4.55 -2.66
C LEU A 5 -6.91 -4.67 -3.57
N ASP A 6 -6.70 -3.72 -4.45
CA ASP A 6 -5.56 -3.73 -5.36
C ASP A 6 -4.27 -3.36 -4.65
N VAL A 7 -3.14 -3.82 -5.20
CA VAL A 7 -1.80 -3.52 -4.71
C VAL A 7 -1.09 -2.65 -5.74
N ILE A 8 -0.63 -1.49 -5.30
CA ILE A 8 0.08 -0.53 -6.15
C ILE A 8 1.55 -0.55 -5.75
N VAL A 9 2.40 -0.95 -6.69
CA VAL A 9 3.85 -1.07 -6.49
C VAL A 9 4.53 0.10 -7.17
N LEU A 10 5.39 0.81 -6.44
CA LEU A 10 6.16 1.94 -6.97
C LEU A 10 7.64 1.77 -6.62
N ASP A 11 8.45 1.49 -7.63
CA ASP A 11 9.90 1.34 -7.51
C ASP A 11 10.53 1.76 -8.84
N ASP A 12 11.59 2.57 -8.79
CA ASP A 12 12.29 3.06 -9.99
C ASP A 12 12.86 1.94 -10.86
N ASP A 13 13.18 0.80 -10.25
CA ASP A 13 13.74 -0.34 -10.94
C ASP A 13 12.62 -1.26 -11.43
N PRO A 14 12.36 -1.33 -12.76
CA PRO A 14 11.30 -2.20 -13.28
C PRO A 14 11.53 -3.69 -12.98
N GLY A 15 12.80 -4.10 -12.85
CA GLY A 15 13.12 -5.48 -12.49
C GLY A 15 12.66 -5.81 -11.08
N ILE A 16 12.87 -4.89 -10.12
CA ILE A 16 12.41 -5.05 -8.75
C ILE A 16 10.89 -5.05 -8.70
N SER A 17 10.24 -4.13 -9.41
CA SER A 17 8.78 -4.07 -9.48
C SER A 17 8.19 -5.39 -9.98
N GLN A 18 8.79 -5.96 -11.01
CA GLN A 18 8.31 -7.24 -11.57
C GLN A 18 8.48 -8.38 -10.57
N VAL A 19 9.60 -8.44 -9.87
CA VAL A 19 9.84 -9.45 -8.83
C VAL A 19 8.80 -9.31 -7.71
N LEU A 20 8.54 -8.08 -7.25
CA LEU A 20 7.54 -7.83 -6.22
C LEU A 20 6.16 -8.26 -6.67
N LYS A 21 5.79 -7.93 -7.90
CA LYS A 21 4.50 -8.33 -8.46
C LYS A 21 4.35 -9.84 -8.48
N GLU A 22 5.34 -10.56 -8.98
CA GLU A 22 5.32 -12.02 -9.05
C GLU A 22 5.23 -12.63 -7.65
N LEU A 23 6.00 -12.11 -6.70
CA LEU A 23 5.94 -12.56 -5.31
C LEU A 23 4.55 -12.38 -4.72
N ILE A 24 3.99 -11.19 -4.85
CA ILE A 24 2.67 -10.88 -4.30
C ILE A 24 1.61 -11.78 -4.92
N GLU A 25 1.67 -12.01 -6.21
CA GLU A 25 0.70 -12.84 -6.93
C GLU A 25 0.75 -14.31 -6.50
N THR A 26 1.84 -14.79 -5.88
CA THR A 26 1.90 -16.16 -5.37
C THR A 26 1.01 -16.39 -4.15
N PHE A 27 0.69 -15.36 -3.39
CA PHE A 27 -0.09 -15.52 -2.15
C PHE A 27 -1.31 -14.61 -2.06
N TYR A 28 -1.51 -13.72 -3.03
CA TYR A 28 -2.58 -12.72 -2.98
C TYR A 28 -3.37 -12.71 -4.29
N SER A 29 -4.67 -12.91 -4.18
CA SER A 29 -5.57 -12.94 -5.35
C SER A 29 -6.81 -12.06 -5.17
N TRP A 30 -6.87 -11.26 -4.08
CA TRP A 30 -8.04 -10.44 -3.78
C TRP A 30 -8.04 -9.08 -4.50
N GLY A 31 -7.14 -8.87 -5.40
CA GLY A 31 -7.05 -7.68 -6.23
C GLY A 31 -5.93 -7.80 -7.24
N GLU A 32 -5.79 -6.80 -8.07
CA GLU A 32 -4.73 -6.74 -9.07
C GLU A 32 -3.48 -6.10 -8.49
N VAL A 33 -2.31 -6.47 -9.03
CA VAL A 33 -1.03 -5.84 -8.69
C VAL A 33 -0.61 -4.99 -9.88
N VAL A 34 -0.51 -3.68 -9.66
CA VAL A 34 -0.17 -2.71 -10.70
C VAL A 34 1.15 -2.04 -10.34
N CYS A 35 2.11 -2.02 -11.28
CA CYS A 35 3.45 -1.52 -11.06
C CYS A 35 3.72 -0.21 -11.78
N PHE A 36 4.44 0.69 -11.12
CA PHE A 36 4.90 1.95 -11.68
C PHE A 36 6.39 2.15 -11.39
N SER A 37 7.10 2.73 -12.34
CA SER A 37 8.50 3.11 -12.16
C SER A 37 8.70 4.61 -11.98
N LYS A 38 7.64 5.40 -12.15
CA LYS A 38 7.66 6.85 -11.97
C LYS A 38 6.54 7.29 -11.04
N ALA A 39 6.90 8.07 -10.03
CA ALA A 39 5.94 8.53 -9.03
C ALA A 39 4.81 9.36 -9.64
N GLU A 40 5.11 10.25 -10.59
CA GLU A 40 4.06 11.07 -11.21
C GLU A 40 3.00 10.24 -11.94
N LYS A 41 3.43 9.12 -12.56
CA LYS A 41 2.51 8.20 -13.23
C LYS A 41 1.62 7.48 -12.22
N ALA A 42 2.22 7.07 -11.11
CA ALA A 42 1.48 6.42 -10.02
C ALA A 42 0.48 7.38 -9.38
N ILE A 43 0.86 8.63 -9.15
CA ILE A 43 -0.04 9.65 -8.61
C ILE A 43 -1.23 9.85 -9.55
N ASP A 44 -0.97 10.03 -10.84
CA ASP A 44 -2.03 10.22 -11.83
C ASP A 44 -3.01 9.05 -11.84
N TYR A 45 -2.48 7.84 -11.84
CA TYR A 45 -3.29 6.62 -11.77
C TYR A 45 -4.16 6.59 -10.51
N CYS A 46 -3.56 6.87 -9.36
CA CYS A 46 -4.27 6.84 -8.07
C CYS A 46 -5.39 7.86 -8.01
N LEU A 47 -5.12 9.08 -8.46
CA LEU A 47 -6.12 10.16 -8.39
C LEU A 47 -7.31 9.93 -9.33
N LYS A 48 -7.14 9.10 -10.35
CA LYS A 48 -8.20 8.77 -11.32
C LYS A 48 -8.99 7.52 -10.96
N ARG A 49 -8.63 6.83 -9.87
CA ARG A 49 -9.35 5.60 -9.48
C ARG A 49 -10.73 5.94 -8.91
N ASP A 50 -11.66 4.99 -9.04
CA ASP A 50 -12.99 5.12 -8.47
C ASP A 50 -12.99 4.94 -6.95
N THR A 51 -12.05 4.13 -6.44
CA THR A 51 -11.98 3.82 -5.01
C THR A 51 -10.83 4.55 -4.34
N GLY A 52 -10.96 4.81 -3.05
CA GLY A 52 -9.95 5.47 -2.23
C GLY A 52 -9.24 4.54 -1.27
N VAL A 53 -9.16 3.24 -1.59
CA VAL A 53 -8.44 2.24 -0.80
C VAL A 53 -7.59 1.38 -1.72
N ALA A 54 -6.39 1.05 -1.26
CA ALA A 54 -5.46 0.14 -1.94
C ALA A 54 -4.32 -0.18 -0.96
N ILE A 55 -3.56 -1.23 -1.27
CA ILE A 55 -2.31 -1.52 -0.57
C ILE A 55 -1.18 -0.90 -1.40
N PHE A 56 -0.23 -0.24 -0.75
CA PHE A 56 0.87 0.43 -1.43
C PHE A 56 2.19 -0.22 -1.04
N VAL A 57 3.02 -0.57 -2.03
CA VAL A 57 4.36 -1.09 -1.82
C VAL A 57 5.30 -0.09 -2.51
N VAL A 58 5.99 0.73 -1.73
CA VAL A 58 6.65 1.93 -2.24
C VAL A 58 8.10 2.01 -1.78
N ASP A 59 9.00 2.23 -2.72
CA ASP A 59 10.40 2.51 -2.41
C ASP A 59 10.52 3.87 -1.72
N VAL A 60 11.27 3.92 -0.63
CA VAL A 60 11.52 5.17 0.10
C VAL A 60 12.25 6.18 -0.79
N PHE A 61 13.25 5.73 -1.56
CA PHE A 61 14.11 6.60 -2.35
C PHE A 61 13.83 6.44 -3.84
N LEU A 62 12.92 7.26 -4.35
CA LEU A 62 12.63 7.35 -5.78
C LEU A 62 13.46 8.47 -6.40
N LYS A 63 13.65 8.44 -7.73
CA LYS A 63 14.48 9.43 -8.42
C LYS A 63 13.86 10.83 -8.40
N ASP A 64 12.52 10.90 -8.54
CA ASP A 64 11.81 12.16 -8.68
C ASP A 64 11.25 12.68 -7.35
N MET A 65 11.07 11.82 -6.35
CA MET A 65 10.60 12.24 -5.03
C MET A 65 10.82 11.12 -4.00
N SER A 66 10.64 11.38 -2.71
CA SER A 66 10.64 10.31 -1.72
C SER A 66 9.31 9.54 -1.78
N GLY A 67 9.36 8.28 -1.36
CA GLY A 67 8.13 7.48 -1.25
C GLY A 67 7.13 8.07 -0.26
N PHE A 68 7.61 8.73 0.80
CA PHE A 68 6.74 9.41 1.77
C PHE A 68 6.01 10.60 1.13
N PHE A 69 6.71 11.35 0.29
CA PHE A 69 6.07 12.45 -0.43
C PHE A 69 5.01 11.94 -1.40
N PHE A 70 5.27 10.79 -2.04
CA PHE A 70 4.25 10.15 -2.88
C PHE A 70 2.98 9.87 -2.08
N LEU A 71 3.10 9.27 -0.87
CA LEU A 71 1.95 8.97 -0.03
C LEU A 71 1.19 10.26 0.33
N ASP A 72 1.90 11.31 0.71
CA ASP A 72 1.28 12.59 1.03
C ASP A 72 0.51 13.17 -0.17
N SER A 73 1.03 12.96 -1.38
CA SER A 73 0.44 13.49 -2.61
C SER A 73 -0.93 12.90 -2.91
N ILE A 74 -1.24 11.71 -2.42
CA ILE A 74 -2.51 11.02 -2.71
C ILE A 74 -3.39 10.87 -1.47
N GLU A 75 -3.00 11.44 -0.35
CA GLU A 75 -3.70 11.29 0.94
C GLU A 75 -5.16 11.76 0.88
N ASN A 76 -5.45 12.84 0.15
CA ASN A 76 -6.82 13.34 0.03
C ASN A 76 -7.74 12.31 -0.62
N LYS A 77 -7.24 11.54 -1.56
CA LYS A 77 -8.00 10.48 -2.24
C LYS A 77 -7.99 9.18 -1.44
N PHE A 78 -6.88 8.90 -0.76
CA PHE A 78 -6.65 7.67 0.01
C PHE A 78 -6.36 8.04 1.47
N PRO A 79 -7.40 8.30 2.28
CA PRO A 79 -7.18 8.79 3.66
C PRO A 79 -6.36 7.85 4.55
N SER A 80 -6.38 6.55 4.27
CA SER A 80 -5.62 5.54 5.03
C SER A 80 -4.31 5.15 4.37
N VAL A 81 -3.82 5.92 3.40
CA VAL A 81 -2.66 5.54 2.59
C VAL A 81 -1.42 5.22 3.44
N HIS A 82 -1.16 6.00 4.48
CA HIS A 82 0.03 5.79 5.33
C HIS A 82 -0.05 4.49 6.12
N GLU A 83 -1.25 4.13 6.58
CA GLU A 83 -1.47 2.88 7.31
C GLU A 83 -1.47 1.65 6.39
N ASP A 84 -1.75 1.85 5.10
CA ASP A 84 -1.83 0.79 4.11
C ASP A 84 -0.59 0.74 3.22
N ALA A 85 0.48 1.41 3.62
CA ALA A 85 1.73 1.46 2.90
C ALA A 85 2.77 0.50 3.49
N ILE A 86 3.47 -0.19 2.62
CA ILE A 86 4.64 -1.00 2.93
C ILE A 86 5.81 -0.29 2.27
N MET A 87 6.67 0.34 3.08
CA MET A 87 7.85 1.02 2.56
C MET A 87 8.98 0.03 2.33
N ILE A 88 9.71 0.22 1.27
CA ILE A 88 10.85 -0.63 0.90
C ILE A 88 12.08 0.26 0.77
N SER A 89 13.21 -0.18 1.32
CA SER A 89 14.46 0.57 1.23
C SER A 89 15.62 -0.36 0.95
N GLY A 90 16.50 0.04 0.06
CA GLY A 90 17.76 -0.68 -0.17
C GLY A 90 18.70 -0.56 1.02
N LYS A 91 18.50 0.46 1.85
CA LYS A 91 19.31 0.67 3.04
C LYS A 91 18.43 1.28 4.14
N ALA A 92 17.92 0.43 5.00
CA ALA A 92 17.17 0.87 6.17
C ALA A 92 18.15 1.53 7.16
N SER A 93 17.74 2.62 7.78
CA SER A 93 18.52 3.38 8.74
C SER A 93 17.59 3.92 9.81
N GLU A 94 18.18 4.43 10.90
CA GLU A 94 17.40 5.10 11.95
C GLU A 94 16.59 6.26 11.39
N ASP A 95 17.16 7.02 10.44
CA ASP A 95 16.47 8.14 9.81
C ASP A 95 15.22 7.67 9.06
N VAL A 96 15.31 6.56 8.34
CA VAL A 96 14.16 5.98 7.63
C VAL A 96 13.10 5.48 8.63
N VAL A 97 13.52 4.85 9.71
CA VAL A 97 12.60 4.43 10.78
C VAL A 97 11.89 5.65 11.38
N ASP A 98 12.62 6.72 11.66
CA ASP A 98 12.04 7.95 12.20
C ASP A 98 11.03 8.56 11.23
N MET A 99 11.31 8.53 9.94
CA MET A 99 10.38 9.01 8.91
C MET A 99 9.11 8.16 8.86
N CYS A 100 9.23 6.86 9.00
CA CYS A 100 8.07 5.96 9.07
C CYS A 100 7.18 6.30 10.27
N LEU A 101 7.79 6.47 11.44
CA LEU A 101 7.06 6.82 12.65
C LEU A 101 6.37 8.18 12.53
N ALA A 102 7.08 9.17 11.98
CA ALA A 102 6.52 10.52 11.78
C ALA A 102 5.37 10.52 10.78
N SER A 103 5.37 9.58 9.82
CA SER A 103 4.35 9.48 8.78
C SER A 103 3.26 8.47 9.10
N ASN A 104 3.29 7.84 10.26
CA ASN A 104 2.34 6.78 10.65
C ASN A 104 2.38 5.56 9.72
N VAL A 105 3.56 5.26 9.19
CA VAL A 105 3.82 4.05 8.39
C VAL A 105 4.32 2.96 9.33
N THR A 106 3.71 1.79 9.28
CA THR A 106 4.03 0.67 10.17
C THR A 106 5.00 -0.33 9.56
N TYR A 107 4.98 -0.46 8.23
CA TYR A 107 5.70 -1.54 7.55
C TYR A 107 6.91 -1.01 6.78
N LEU A 108 8.10 -1.50 7.14
CA LEU A 108 9.36 -1.17 6.47
C LEU A 108 10.11 -2.47 6.18
N LEU A 109 10.39 -2.73 4.92
CA LEU A 109 11.15 -3.89 4.48
C LEU A 109 12.45 -3.44 3.83
N GLU A 110 13.54 -4.14 4.14
CA GLU A 110 14.85 -3.86 3.54
C GLU A 110 15.10 -4.80 2.36
N LYS A 111 15.70 -4.27 1.31
CA LYS A 111 16.11 -5.08 0.15
C LYS A 111 17.39 -5.87 0.51
N PRO A 112 17.54 -7.12 0.07
CA PRO A 112 16.58 -7.90 -0.74
C PRO A 112 15.36 -8.33 0.06
N ILE A 113 14.19 -8.25 -0.57
CA ILE A 113 12.91 -8.47 0.10
C ILE A 113 12.76 -9.95 0.45
N LYS A 114 12.50 -10.21 1.72
CA LYS A 114 12.18 -11.57 2.19
C LYS A 114 10.71 -11.86 1.91
N PRO A 115 10.41 -12.95 1.20
CA PRO A 115 9.01 -13.25 0.80
C PRO A 115 8.03 -13.30 1.97
N TYR A 116 8.42 -13.89 3.09
CA TYR A 116 7.51 -14.00 4.24
C TYR A 116 7.24 -12.66 4.91
N ALA A 117 8.22 -11.75 4.91
CA ALA A 117 8.03 -10.41 5.47
C ALA A 117 7.03 -9.61 4.63
N LEU A 118 7.16 -9.70 3.31
CA LEU A 118 6.22 -9.06 2.39
C LEU A 118 4.81 -9.66 2.54
N GLN A 119 4.73 -10.99 2.62
CA GLN A 119 3.46 -11.68 2.80
C GLN A 119 2.77 -11.26 4.10
N LEU A 120 3.50 -11.21 5.21
CA LEU A 120 2.95 -10.79 6.50
C LEU A 120 2.40 -9.37 6.43
N ALA A 121 3.14 -8.45 5.81
CA ALA A 121 2.71 -7.05 5.69
C ALA A 121 1.44 -6.92 4.85
N VAL A 122 1.41 -7.53 3.66
CA VAL A 122 0.24 -7.48 2.78
C VAL A 122 -0.97 -8.12 3.46
N ARG A 123 -0.79 -9.29 4.07
CA ARG A 123 -1.90 -10.00 4.73
C ARG A 123 -2.39 -9.30 5.98
N SER A 124 -1.51 -8.60 6.70
CA SER A 124 -1.92 -7.80 7.86
C SER A 124 -2.86 -6.66 7.45
N ILE A 125 -2.53 -5.98 6.36
CA ILE A 125 -3.39 -4.92 5.84
C ILE A 125 -4.71 -5.51 5.34
N THR A 126 -4.66 -6.59 4.58
CA THR A 126 -5.85 -7.28 4.09
C THR A 126 -6.77 -7.72 5.23
N ALA A 127 -6.19 -8.29 6.30
CA ALA A 127 -6.94 -8.76 7.45
C ALA A 127 -7.70 -7.63 8.14
N LYS A 128 -7.12 -6.44 8.19
CA LYS A 128 -7.80 -5.26 8.74
C LYS A 128 -9.11 -4.97 7.99
N TYR A 129 -9.07 -4.99 6.67
CA TYR A 129 -10.26 -4.74 5.85
C TYR A 129 -11.28 -5.87 5.96
N LEU A 130 -10.83 -7.13 5.97
CA LEU A 130 -11.71 -8.27 6.14
C LEU A 130 -12.40 -8.26 7.50
N ASN A 131 -11.69 -7.92 8.56
CA ASN A 131 -12.25 -7.83 9.90
C ASN A 131 -13.29 -6.71 9.99
N PHE A 132 -13.03 -5.58 9.35
CA PHE A 132 -13.98 -4.49 9.27
C PHE A 132 -15.25 -4.91 8.54
N ALA A 133 -15.12 -5.59 7.40
CA ALA A 133 -16.26 -6.10 6.64
C ALA A 133 -17.09 -7.07 7.48
N LYS A 134 -16.45 -7.97 8.24
CA LYS A 134 -17.14 -8.89 9.13
C LYS A 134 -17.92 -8.16 10.22
N LYS A 135 -17.37 -7.08 10.77
CA LYS A 135 -18.07 -6.27 11.77
C LYS A 135 -19.33 -5.62 11.19
N LEU A 136 -19.24 -5.11 9.96
CA LEU A 136 -20.41 -4.53 9.27
C LEU A 136 -21.51 -5.56 9.09
N LEU A 137 -21.16 -6.80 8.76
CA LEU A 137 -22.15 -7.88 8.57
C LEU A 137 -22.81 -8.31 9.89
N ARG A 138 -22.09 -8.18 11.02
CA ARG A 138 -22.59 -8.58 12.34
C ARG A 138 -23.34 -7.47 13.08
N ASP A 139 -23.14 -6.22 12.68
CA ASP A 139 -23.70 -5.06 13.38
C ASP A 139 -24.41 -4.15 12.37
N PRO A 140 -25.71 -4.38 12.13
CA PRO A 140 -26.48 -3.53 11.21
C PRO A 140 -26.51 -2.06 11.62
N ALA A 141 -26.46 -1.76 12.90
CA ALA A 141 -26.45 -0.37 13.38
C ALA A 141 -25.16 0.34 12.99
N LEU A 142 -24.02 -0.34 13.08
CA LEU A 142 -22.72 0.18 12.63
C LEU A 142 -22.73 0.43 11.13
N ALA A 143 -23.22 -0.53 10.35
CA ALA A 143 -23.32 -0.40 8.90
C ALA A 143 -24.19 0.80 8.51
N GLN A 144 -25.30 1.01 9.19
CA GLN A 144 -26.21 2.12 8.92
C GLN A 144 -25.56 3.46 9.30
N SER A 145 -24.83 3.54 10.41
CA SER A 145 -24.10 4.73 10.82
C SER A 145 -23.09 5.17 9.78
N ILE A 146 -22.35 4.21 9.22
CA ILE A 146 -21.35 4.48 8.18
C ILE A 146 -22.03 4.93 6.89
N SER A 147 -23.13 4.31 6.51
CA SER A 147 -23.86 4.66 5.29
C SER A 147 -24.43 6.09 5.32
N SER A 148 -24.65 6.64 6.50
CA SER A 148 -25.21 7.98 6.64
C SER A 148 -24.16 9.08 6.71
N LEU A 149 -22.88 8.73 6.64
CA LEU A 149 -21.77 9.70 6.57
C LEU A 149 -21.60 10.35 5.16
#